data_8c2e433a4390115d3525514cfefb8897
#
_entry.id   8c2e433a4390115d3525514cfefb8897
#
_cell.length_a   1.000
_cell.length_b   1.000
_cell.length_c   1.000
_cell.angle_alpha   90.00
_cell.angle_beta   90.00
_cell.angle_gamma   90.00
#
_symmetry.space_group_name_H-M   'P 1'
#
loop_
_entity.id
_entity.type
_entity.pdbx_description
1 polymer ?
#
loop_
_entity_poly.entity_id
_entity_poly.type
_entity_poly.pdbx_seq_one_letter_code
_entity_poly.pdbx_strand_id
1 'polypeptide(L)'
;ELDMPLIQPVPFESSPLLEEILGQAPLAVARSEDKTILLAEIADFSAIEAFEPDFKKIASLEETNLVITAQTPGGKFDFISRFFSPKTGIPEDPVTGLGHCILTPYWAEKLNKDQLVAYQASARGGTIWCRLGKERVYLGGKAVTLFSGEVLRQ
;
A
#
# COMPACT_ATOMS: atom_id res chain seq x y z
N GLU A 1 -2.61 3.93 17.29
CA GLU A 1 -1.39 3.64 16.52
C GLU A 1 -1.07 2.15 16.65
N LEU A 2 -0.72 1.51 15.54
CA LEU A 2 -0.26 0.13 15.47
C LEU A 2 1.26 0.13 15.29
N ASP A 3 1.96 -0.72 16.04
CA ASP A 3 3.38 -0.99 15.90
C ASP A 3 3.56 -2.21 14.99
N MET A 4 4.06 -2.00 13.77
CA MET A 4 4.15 -3.00 12.72
C MET A 4 5.60 -3.25 12.30
N PRO A 5 5.92 -4.44 11.75
CA PRO A 5 7.25 -4.70 11.21
C PRO A 5 7.52 -3.80 10.00
N LEU A 6 8.76 -3.33 9.87
CA LEU A 6 9.22 -2.68 8.65
C LEU A 6 9.43 -3.75 7.57
N ILE A 7 8.88 -3.54 6.38
CA ILE A 7 9.17 -4.36 5.20
C ILE A 7 10.03 -3.52 4.26
N GLN A 8 11.28 -3.97 4.09
CA GLN A 8 12.23 -3.26 3.23
C GLN A 8 11.80 -3.36 1.76
N PRO A 9 11.59 -2.24 1.05
CA PRO A 9 11.39 -2.26 -0.39
C PRO A 9 12.74 -2.51 -1.09
N VAL A 10 12.83 -3.59 -1.86
CA VAL A 10 14.00 -3.90 -2.67
C VAL A 10 13.69 -3.51 -4.12
N PRO A 11 14.53 -2.66 -4.77
CA PRO A 11 14.33 -2.30 -6.17
C PRO A 11 14.16 -3.55 -7.05
N PHE A 12 13.22 -3.50 -7.97
CA PHE A 12 12.89 -4.62 -8.85
C PHE A 12 12.60 -4.12 -10.27
N GLU A 13 12.75 -4.98 -11.25
CA GLU A 13 12.48 -4.62 -12.64
C GLU A 13 10.99 -4.76 -12.97
N SER A 14 10.49 -3.87 -13.84
CA SER A 14 9.15 -4.02 -14.40
C SER A 14 9.08 -5.24 -15.30
N SER A 15 7.90 -5.84 -15.38
CA SER A 15 7.63 -6.92 -16.31
C SER A 15 6.56 -6.49 -17.33
N PRO A 16 6.55 -7.09 -18.53
CA PRO A 16 5.50 -6.81 -19.52
C PRO A 16 4.08 -7.05 -18.97
N LEU A 17 3.91 -8.04 -18.10
CA LEU A 17 2.63 -8.31 -17.45
C LEU A 17 2.23 -7.18 -16.50
N LEU A 18 3.18 -6.65 -15.70
CA LEU A 18 2.91 -5.53 -14.81
C LEU A 18 2.51 -4.28 -15.61
N GLU A 19 3.21 -3.98 -16.68
CA GLU A 19 2.89 -2.85 -17.57
C GLU A 19 1.53 -3.00 -18.25
N GLU A 20 1.18 -4.23 -18.66
CA GLU A 20 -0.15 -4.54 -19.18
C GLU A 20 -1.24 -4.34 -18.12
N ILE A 21 -1.00 -4.76 -16.87
CA ILE A 21 -1.92 -4.53 -15.75
C ILE A 21 -2.13 -3.05 -15.48
N LEU A 22 -1.04 -2.28 -15.47
CA LEU A 22 -1.06 -0.84 -15.17
C LEU A 22 -1.56 0.02 -16.36
N GLY A 23 -1.53 -0.53 -17.59
CA GLY A 23 -1.77 0.22 -18.83
C GLY A 23 -0.68 1.25 -19.16
N GLN A 24 0.43 1.24 -18.44
CA GLN A 24 1.57 2.15 -18.58
C GLN A 24 2.84 1.57 -17.94
N ALA A 25 4.00 2.08 -18.34
CA ALA A 25 5.25 1.78 -17.65
C ALA A 25 5.26 2.47 -16.27
N PRO A 26 5.59 1.77 -15.17
CA PRO A 26 5.77 2.36 -13.86
C PRO A 26 7.04 3.24 -13.82
N LEU A 27 7.05 4.26 -12.94
CA LEU A 27 8.25 5.06 -12.65
C LEU A 27 9.31 4.26 -11.90
N ALA A 28 8.87 3.40 -11.02
CA ALA A 28 9.71 2.50 -10.24
C ALA A 28 8.91 1.29 -9.79
N VAL A 29 9.64 0.19 -9.61
CA VAL A 29 9.09 -1.05 -9.05
C VAL A 29 9.98 -1.48 -7.89
N ALA A 30 9.37 -1.93 -6.81
CA ALA A 30 10.04 -2.55 -5.69
C ALA A 30 9.30 -3.82 -5.28
N ARG A 31 10.00 -4.71 -4.58
CA ARG A 31 9.43 -5.96 -4.08
C ARG A 31 9.86 -6.17 -2.63
N SER A 32 9.00 -6.77 -1.81
CA SER A 32 9.40 -7.24 -0.49
C SER A 32 10.40 -8.40 -0.61
N GLU A 33 11.33 -8.53 0.35
CA GLU A 33 12.35 -9.60 0.34
C GLU A 33 11.74 -11.00 0.30
N ASP A 34 10.60 -11.20 0.97
CA ASP A 34 9.83 -12.46 0.99
C ASP A 34 9.01 -12.70 -0.29
N LYS A 35 9.09 -11.79 -1.27
CA LYS A 35 8.38 -11.82 -2.55
C LYS A 35 6.84 -11.87 -2.43
N THR A 36 6.29 -11.42 -1.31
CA THR A 36 4.84 -11.42 -1.13
C THR A 36 4.17 -10.16 -1.68
N ILE A 37 4.90 -9.03 -1.77
CA ILE A 37 4.38 -7.74 -2.19
C ILE A 37 5.19 -7.19 -3.36
N LEU A 38 4.51 -6.91 -4.47
CA LEU A 38 5.02 -6.09 -5.58
C LEU A 38 4.48 -4.67 -5.43
N LEU A 39 5.37 -3.69 -5.39
CA LEU A 39 5.05 -2.27 -5.34
C LEU A 39 5.36 -1.64 -6.69
N ALA A 40 4.40 -0.94 -7.29
CA ALA A 40 4.56 -0.18 -8.52
C ALA A 40 4.21 1.30 -8.29
N GLU A 41 5.16 2.17 -8.52
CA GLU A 41 4.94 3.62 -8.54
C GLU A 41 4.58 4.09 -9.93
N ILE A 42 3.50 4.85 -10.06
CA ILE A 42 3.11 5.52 -11.30
C ILE A 42 3.17 7.03 -11.17
N ALA A 43 3.26 7.75 -12.29
CA ALA A 43 3.48 9.20 -12.28
C ALA A 43 2.26 10.00 -11.83
N ASP A 44 1.08 9.59 -12.25
CA ASP A 44 -0.16 10.35 -12.05
C ASP A 44 -0.98 9.76 -10.91
N PHE A 45 -1.13 10.55 -9.83
CA PHE A 45 -1.94 10.15 -8.69
C PHE A 45 -3.44 10.01 -9.04
N SER A 46 -3.94 10.77 -10.03
CA SER A 46 -5.34 10.64 -10.47
C SER A 46 -5.60 9.29 -11.17
N ALA A 47 -4.57 8.72 -11.78
CA ALA A 47 -4.66 7.39 -12.36
C ALA A 47 -4.80 6.28 -11.30
N ILE A 48 -4.34 6.50 -10.06
CA ILE A 48 -4.57 5.56 -8.95
C ILE A 48 -6.07 5.46 -8.62
N GLU A 49 -6.75 6.60 -8.54
CA GLU A 49 -8.20 6.63 -8.24
C GLU A 49 -9.03 6.05 -9.39
N ALA A 50 -8.65 6.36 -10.64
CA ALA A 50 -9.33 5.88 -11.84
C ALA A 50 -8.96 4.45 -12.25
N PHE A 51 -8.00 3.81 -11.57
CA PHE A 51 -7.51 2.49 -11.95
C PHE A 51 -8.61 1.43 -11.85
N GLU A 52 -8.89 0.75 -12.96
CA GLU A 52 -9.81 -0.38 -13.03
C GLU A 52 -9.00 -1.70 -13.01
N PRO A 53 -8.98 -2.43 -11.87
CA PRO A 53 -8.13 -3.60 -11.73
C PRO A 53 -8.68 -4.82 -12.47
N ASP A 54 -7.86 -5.44 -13.33
CA ASP A 54 -8.09 -6.81 -13.81
C ASP A 54 -7.55 -7.80 -12.77
N PHE A 55 -8.43 -8.24 -11.87
CA PHE A 55 -8.04 -9.15 -10.77
C PHE A 55 -7.49 -10.48 -11.24
N LYS A 56 -7.88 -10.96 -12.46
CA LYS A 56 -7.35 -12.20 -13.02
C LYS A 56 -5.90 -12.02 -13.44
N LYS A 57 -5.58 -10.91 -14.10
CA LYS A 57 -4.19 -10.57 -14.46
C LYS A 57 -3.34 -10.33 -13.21
N ILE A 58 -3.86 -9.59 -12.23
CA ILE A 58 -3.16 -9.38 -10.96
C ILE A 58 -2.88 -10.71 -10.26
N ALA A 59 -3.84 -11.64 -10.25
CA ALA A 59 -3.65 -12.99 -9.68
C ALA A 59 -2.61 -13.83 -10.43
N SER A 60 -2.23 -13.48 -11.65
CA SER A 60 -1.20 -14.21 -12.41
C SER A 60 0.24 -13.67 -12.20
N LEU A 61 0.42 -12.58 -11.45
CA LEU A 61 1.75 -12.14 -10.98
C LEU A 61 2.40 -13.22 -10.10
N GLU A 62 3.72 -13.22 -9.96
CA GLU A 62 4.43 -14.13 -9.04
C GLU A 62 4.04 -13.82 -7.58
N GLU A 63 4.01 -12.55 -7.24
CA GLU A 63 3.70 -12.05 -5.91
C GLU A 63 2.23 -12.27 -5.53
N THR A 64 1.98 -12.32 -4.21
CA THR A 64 0.61 -12.49 -3.70
C THR A 64 -0.20 -11.20 -3.78
N ASN A 65 0.48 -10.06 -3.58
CA ASN A 65 -0.13 -8.75 -3.46
C ASN A 65 0.49 -7.76 -4.45
N LEU A 66 -0.34 -6.91 -5.03
CA LEU A 66 0.08 -5.74 -5.80
C LEU A 66 -0.30 -4.47 -5.07
N VAL A 67 0.66 -3.58 -4.88
CA VAL A 67 0.47 -2.22 -4.39
C VAL A 67 0.77 -1.25 -5.53
N ILE A 68 -0.19 -0.44 -5.91
CA ILE A 68 0.06 0.70 -6.80
C ILE A 68 0.08 1.98 -5.99
N THR A 69 0.98 2.91 -6.31
CA THR A 69 1.16 4.14 -5.55
C THR A 69 1.66 5.28 -6.41
N ALA A 70 1.36 6.51 -5.98
CA ALA A 70 1.85 7.73 -6.59
C ALA A 70 2.07 8.83 -5.54
N GLN A 71 2.99 9.75 -5.80
CA GLN A 71 3.13 10.95 -4.99
C GLN A 71 1.95 11.90 -5.19
N THR A 72 1.51 12.60 -4.14
CA THR A 72 0.50 13.66 -4.23
C THR A 72 1.13 15.03 -3.96
N PRO A 73 1.61 15.74 -4.98
CA PRO A 73 2.34 16.99 -4.78
C PRO A 73 1.42 18.09 -4.24
N GLY A 74 1.86 18.76 -3.17
CA GLY A 74 1.21 19.96 -2.63
C GLY A 74 -0.14 19.74 -1.95
N GLY A 75 -0.53 18.48 -1.70
CA GLY A 75 -1.83 18.12 -1.15
C GLY A 75 -1.84 17.86 0.36
N LYS A 76 -2.97 17.39 0.82
CA LYS A 76 -3.21 16.92 2.19
C LYS A 76 -2.42 15.65 2.52
N PHE A 77 -2.11 14.87 1.51
CA PHE A 77 -1.43 13.58 1.60
C PHE A 77 -0.03 13.68 0.97
N ASP A 78 0.90 12.89 1.42
CA ASP A 78 2.23 12.75 0.83
C ASP A 78 2.20 11.78 -0.36
N PHE A 79 1.39 10.73 -0.24
CA PHE A 79 1.18 9.76 -1.31
C PHE A 79 -0.20 9.13 -1.24
N ILE A 80 -0.60 8.53 -2.37
CA ILE A 80 -1.83 7.76 -2.54
C ILE A 80 -1.48 6.32 -2.93
N SER A 81 -2.32 5.36 -2.54
CA SER A 81 -2.11 3.95 -2.88
C SER A 81 -3.41 3.17 -3.02
N ARG A 82 -3.33 1.99 -3.67
CA ARG A 82 -4.34 0.94 -3.62
C ARG A 82 -3.65 -0.41 -3.44
N PHE A 83 -4.31 -1.34 -2.77
CA PHE A 83 -3.77 -2.65 -2.40
C PHE A 83 -4.66 -3.77 -2.89
N PHE A 84 -4.10 -4.66 -3.71
CA PHE A 84 -4.80 -5.77 -4.33
C PHE A 84 -4.23 -7.11 -3.89
N SER A 85 -5.10 -8.04 -3.47
CA SER A 85 -4.73 -9.38 -3.00
C SER A 85 -5.69 -10.46 -3.49
N PRO A 86 -5.94 -10.56 -4.81
CA PRO A 86 -6.95 -11.50 -5.35
C PRO A 86 -6.62 -12.97 -5.06
N LYS A 87 -5.34 -13.34 -4.91
CA LYS A 87 -4.92 -14.69 -4.55
C LYS A 87 -5.37 -15.15 -3.16
N THR A 88 -5.64 -14.21 -2.25
CA THR A 88 -6.10 -14.50 -0.89
C THR A 88 -7.62 -14.49 -0.75
N GLY A 89 -8.34 -14.24 -1.84
CA GLY A 89 -9.80 -14.11 -1.85
C GLY A 89 -10.30 -12.70 -1.50
N ILE A 90 -9.40 -11.73 -1.33
CA ILE A 90 -9.70 -10.32 -1.10
C ILE A 90 -9.22 -9.53 -2.33
N PRO A 91 -10.09 -9.30 -3.34
CA PRO A 91 -9.67 -8.62 -4.58
C PRO A 91 -8.97 -7.30 -4.32
N GLU A 92 -9.54 -6.44 -3.47
CA GLU A 92 -8.95 -5.19 -3.01
C GLU A 92 -9.19 -5.02 -1.51
N ASP A 93 -8.12 -4.73 -0.75
CA ASP A 93 -8.23 -4.43 0.68
C ASP A 93 -8.51 -2.94 0.89
N PRO A 94 -9.56 -2.58 1.64
CA PRO A 94 -9.96 -1.19 1.83
C PRO A 94 -8.92 -0.28 2.46
N VAL A 95 -8.23 -0.73 3.50
CA VAL A 95 -7.13 -0.01 4.19
C VAL A 95 -6.18 -1.02 4.81
N THR A 96 -4.96 -1.08 4.28
CA THR A 96 -4.03 -2.19 4.51
C THR A 96 -2.84 -1.78 5.37
N GLY A 97 -2.78 -2.30 6.59
CA GLY A 97 -1.58 -2.12 7.43
C GLY A 97 -0.32 -2.72 6.77
N LEU A 98 -0.42 -3.94 6.26
CA LEU A 98 0.68 -4.63 5.58
C LEU A 98 1.23 -3.84 4.39
N GLY A 99 0.37 -3.26 3.56
CA GLY A 99 0.78 -2.41 2.44
C GLY A 99 1.57 -1.18 2.89
N HIS A 100 1.19 -0.60 4.04
CA HIS A 100 1.89 0.57 4.58
C HIS A 100 3.20 0.22 5.29
N CYS A 101 3.45 -1.06 5.62
CA CYS A 101 4.75 -1.51 6.11
C CYS A 101 5.86 -1.41 5.05
N ILE A 102 5.54 -1.55 3.76
CA ILE A 102 6.48 -1.36 2.65
C ILE A 102 6.40 0.06 2.06
N LEU A 103 5.21 0.67 1.98
CA LEU A 103 5.02 2.02 1.45
C LEU A 103 5.70 3.09 2.30
N THR A 104 5.69 2.93 3.63
CA THR A 104 6.28 3.92 4.55
C THR A 104 7.78 4.08 4.33
N PRO A 105 8.64 3.04 4.39
CA PRO A 105 10.06 3.20 4.11
C PRO A 105 10.32 3.65 2.67
N TYR A 106 9.54 3.18 1.69
CA TYR A 106 9.67 3.59 0.29
C TYR A 106 9.50 5.11 0.12
N TRP A 107 8.42 5.67 0.64
CA TRP A 107 8.12 7.10 0.51
C TRP A 107 8.93 7.97 1.47
N ALA A 108 9.30 7.45 2.65
CA ALA A 108 10.17 8.15 3.58
C ALA A 108 11.54 8.47 2.96
N GLU A 109 12.14 7.50 2.29
CA GLU A 109 13.39 7.69 1.55
C GLU A 109 13.22 8.71 0.41
N LYS A 110 12.23 8.54 -0.45
CA LYS A 110 11.99 9.42 -1.61
C LYS A 110 11.70 10.86 -1.24
N LEU A 111 10.95 11.07 -0.18
CA LEU A 111 10.52 12.41 0.26
C LEU A 111 11.43 13.00 1.34
N ASN A 112 12.41 12.22 1.83
CA ASN A 112 13.29 12.59 2.95
C ASN A 112 12.49 13.03 4.19
N LYS A 113 11.51 12.20 4.58
CA LYS A 113 10.58 12.44 5.70
C LYS A 113 10.36 11.17 6.50
N ASP A 114 10.39 11.24 7.83
CA ASP A 114 10.05 10.11 8.71
C ASP A 114 8.57 10.04 9.08
N GLN A 115 7.82 11.12 8.85
CA GLN A 115 6.39 11.21 9.11
C GLN A 115 5.65 11.55 7.82
N LEU A 116 4.69 10.72 7.47
CA LEU A 116 3.95 10.78 6.22
C LEU A 116 2.44 10.67 6.49
N VAL A 117 1.66 11.30 5.65
CA VAL A 117 0.22 11.13 5.61
C VAL A 117 -0.15 10.49 4.29
N ALA A 118 -0.70 9.28 4.35
CA ALA A 118 -1.11 8.49 3.20
C ALA A 118 -2.63 8.47 3.04
N TYR A 119 -3.06 8.29 1.79
CA TYR A 119 -4.44 7.96 1.48
C TYR A 119 -4.50 6.66 0.69
N GLN A 120 -5.22 5.65 1.20
CA GLN A 120 -5.53 4.45 0.41
C GLN A 120 -6.88 4.66 -0.30
N ALA A 121 -6.84 4.73 -1.62
CA ALA A 121 -7.95 5.13 -2.48
C ALA A 121 -8.79 3.94 -2.95
N SER A 122 -9.13 3.04 -2.05
CA SER A 122 -10.14 1.99 -2.29
C SER A 122 -11.55 2.60 -2.35
N ALA A 123 -12.56 1.81 -2.71
CA ALA A 123 -13.96 2.26 -2.71
C ALA A 123 -14.41 2.88 -1.36
N ARG A 124 -13.91 2.36 -0.23
CA ARG A 124 -14.15 2.94 1.11
C ARG A 124 -13.25 4.11 1.40
N GLY A 125 -11.99 4.01 0.99
CA GLY A 125 -10.94 4.96 1.29
C GLY A 125 -10.50 4.97 2.76
N GLY A 126 -9.32 5.52 3.02
CA GLY A 126 -8.85 5.75 4.37
C GLY A 126 -7.55 6.54 4.44
N THR A 127 -7.45 7.39 5.46
CA THR A 127 -6.23 8.14 5.78
C THR A 127 -5.41 7.36 6.79
N ILE A 128 -4.12 7.22 6.52
CA ILE A 128 -3.15 6.54 7.38
C ILE A 128 -2.02 7.53 7.69
N TRP A 129 -1.74 7.71 8.97
CA TRP A 129 -0.57 8.44 9.46
C TRP A 129 0.55 7.45 9.66
N CYS A 130 1.63 7.60 8.89
CA CYS A 130 2.76 6.68 8.87
C CYS A 130 3.96 7.36 9.54
N ARG A 131 4.64 6.65 10.42
CA ARG A 131 5.90 7.09 11.01
C ARG A 131 6.93 5.98 10.90
N LEU A 132 8.06 6.32 10.26
CA LEU A 132 9.19 5.41 10.13
C LEU A 132 10.01 5.38 11.42
N GLY A 133 10.29 4.18 11.94
CA GLY A 133 11.26 3.91 12.98
C GLY A 133 12.50 3.21 12.42
N LYS A 134 13.41 2.78 13.27
CA LYS A 134 14.63 2.06 12.84
C LYS A 134 14.32 0.72 12.16
N GLU A 135 13.48 -0.09 12.80
CA GLU A 135 13.11 -1.44 12.35
C GLU A 135 11.59 -1.64 12.36
N ARG A 136 10.85 -0.58 12.61
CA ARG A 136 9.39 -0.61 12.80
C ARG A 136 8.73 0.48 12.00
N VAL A 137 7.48 0.25 11.66
CA VAL A 137 6.57 1.25 11.08
C VAL A 137 5.40 1.44 12.04
N TYR A 138 5.09 2.68 12.36
CA TYR A 138 3.97 3.03 13.23
C TYR A 138 2.84 3.61 12.39
N LEU A 139 1.68 2.94 12.43
CA LEU A 139 0.53 3.28 11.60
C LEU A 139 -0.63 3.80 12.46
N GLY A 140 -1.01 5.04 12.24
CA GLY A 140 -2.15 5.68 12.86
C GLY A 140 -3.38 5.64 11.96
N GLY A 141 -4.54 5.41 12.55
CA GLY A 141 -5.83 5.46 11.85
C GLY A 141 -6.91 6.00 12.79
N LYS A 142 -8.10 6.27 12.23
CA LYS A 142 -9.30 6.61 13.01
C LYS A 142 -10.14 5.37 13.25
N ALA A 143 -10.65 5.22 14.46
CA ALA A 143 -11.57 4.16 14.85
C ALA A 143 -12.66 4.71 15.75
N VAL A 144 -13.80 4.04 15.78
CA VAL A 144 -14.90 4.33 16.70
C VAL A 144 -15.26 3.07 17.47
N THR A 145 -15.52 3.19 18.77
CA THR A 145 -16.01 2.08 19.58
C THR A 145 -17.51 1.92 19.33
N LEU A 146 -17.89 0.78 18.77
CA LEU A 146 -19.29 0.45 18.50
C LEU A 146 -19.96 -0.22 19.70
N PHE A 147 -19.22 -1.05 20.43
CA PHE A 147 -19.72 -1.64 21.68
C PHE A 147 -18.55 -2.02 22.60
N SER A 148 -18.87 -2.16 23.91
CA SER A 148 -17.96 -2.66 24.94
C SER A 148 -18.66 -3.75 25.74
N GLY A 149 -17.94 -4.80 26.14
CA GLY A 149 -18.50 -5.92 26.90
C GLY A 149 -17.42 -6.71 27.62
N GLU A 150 -17.84 -7.62 28.52
CA GLU A 150 -16.97 -8.52 29.24
C GLU A 150 -17.12 -9.95 28.73
N VAL A 151 -16.00 -10.67 28.64
CA VAL A 151 -16.00 -12.12 28.35
C VAL A 151 -16.06 -12.87 29.67
N LEU A 152 -17.20 -13.47 29.96
CA LEU A 152 -17.36 -14.34 31.13
C LEU A 152 -16.70 -15.69 30.82
N ARG A 153 -15.70 -16.07 31.61
CA ARG A 153 -15.15 -17.45 31.59
C ARG A 153 -16.09 -18.35 32.32
N GLN A 154 -16.53 -19.45 31.71
CA GLN A 154 -17.16 -20.58 32.38
C GLN A 154 -16.10 -21.45 33.04
#